data_661ba821e2ffc915f030cf800ff9cd37
#
_entry.id   661ba821e2ffc915f030cf800ff9cd37
#
_cell.length_a   1.000
_cell.length_b   1.000
_cell.length_c   1.000
_cell.angle_alpha   90.00
_cell.angle_beta   90.00
_cell.angle_gamma   90.00
#
_symmetry.space_group_name_H-M   'P 1'
#
loop_
_entity.id
_entity.type
_entity.pdbx_description
1 polymer ?
#
loop_
_entity_poly.entity_id
_entity_poly.type
_entity_poly.pdbx_seq_one_letter_code
_entity_poly.pdbx_strand_id
1 'polypeptide(L)'
;MKFFIINGHKYYPFAQGRLNKTLFDEIKKILIENKSEIKTTVIEQGYNIDDEIKKYKWADIVIFQAPINWFSVPWIMKKYFDDIYRYGEFYSGSIAYGKGGLLNGKRYMYSLTCNPKSEDFDNPEGFFEGKSIEDLIVALHKMQQFCGLSPIKTFCAYDVVHNPDIPFYLKSLKNHINTYVLNTYIS
;
A
#
# COMPACT_ATOMS: atom_id res chain seq x y z
N MET A 1 5.38 -14.31 10.41
CA MET A 1 4.26 -13.49 9.91
C MET A 1 4.05 -13.75 8.43
N LYS A 2 2.83 -13.58 7.96
CA LYS A 2 2.41 -13.82 6.56
C LYS A 2 2.10 -12.49 5.88
N PHE A 3 2.84 -12.18 4.83
CA PHE A 3 2.68 -10.93 4.09
C PHE A 3 2.19 -11.18 2.68
N PHE A 4 1.24 -10.37 2.25
CA PHE A 4 0.85 -10.28 0.86
C PHE A 4 1.24 -8.92 0.30
N ILE A 5 2.12 -8.91 -0.71
CA ILE A 5 2.69 -7.68 -1.27
C ILE A 5 2.18 -7.51 -2.70
N ILE A 6 1.56 -6.38 -2.98
CA ILE A 6 0.91 -6.08 -4.25
C ILE A 6 1.63 -4.92 -4.91
N ASN A 7 2.07 -5.11 -6.17
CA ASN A 7 2.61 -4.05 -7.00
C ASN A 7 1.50 -3.52 -7.91
N GLY A 8 1.05 -2.30 -7.63
CA GLY A 8 -0.03 -1.59 -8.33
C GLY A 8 0.44 -0.62 -9.41
N HIS A 9 1.70 -0.68 -9.83
CA HIS A 9 2.21 0.17 -10.91
C HIS A 9 1.67 -0.27 -12.28
N LYS A 10 1.35 0.73 -13.12
CA LYS A 10 1.11 0.55 -14.56
C LYS A 10 2.29 1.12 -15.34
N TYR A 11 2.82 0.33 -16.25
CA TYR A 11 3.87 0.80 -17.15
C TYR A 11 3.35 1.87 -18.10
N TYR A 12 4.10 2.94 -18.21
CA TYR A 12 3.96 3.97 -19.24
C TYR A 12 5.35 4.30 -19.80
N PRO A 13 5.48 4.70 -21.08
CA PRO A 13 6.79 5.09 -21.66
C PRO A 13 7.51 6.17 -20.84
N PHE A 14 6.75 7.13 -20.27
CA PHE A 14 7.25 8.22 -19.43
C PHE A 14 7.37 7.85 -17.94
N ALA A 15 6.78 6.74 -17.50
CA ALA A 15 6.80 6.28 -16.12
C ALA A 15 6.94 4.74 -16.08
N GLN A 16 8.17 4.26 -16.26
CA GLN A 16 8.48 2.84 -16.39
C GLN A 16 8.39 2.04 -15.08
N GLY A 17 8.20 2.73 -13.94
CA GLY A 17 8.05 2.08 -12.64
C GLY A 17 9.33 1.51 -12.04
N ARG A 18 10.50 1.98 -12.45
CA ARG A 18 11.80 1.47 -11.94
C ARG A 18 11.90 1.61 -10.44
N LEU A 19 11.66 2.81 -9.90
CA LEU A 19 11.70 3.03 -8.45
C LEU A 19 10.62 2.22 -7.73
N ASN A 20 9.39 2.19 -8.26
CA ASN A 20 8.30 1.40 -7.69
C ASN A 20 8.68 -0.09 -7.58
N LYS A 21 9.31 -0.63 -8.64
CA LYS A 21 9.84 -2.02 -8.64
C LYS A 21 10.97 -2.20 -7.62
N THR A 22 11.89 -1.24 -7.53
CA THR A 22 13.02 -1.27 -6.58
C THR A 22 12.50 -1.33 -5.13
N LEU A 23 11.52 -0.49 -4.78
CA LEU A 23 10.91 -0.50 -3.45
C LEU A 23 10.14 -1.81 -3.19
N PHE A 24 9.39 -2.30 -4.16
CA PHE A 24 8.69 -3.59 -4.07
C PHE A 24 9.67 -4.75 -3.81
N ASP A 25 10.80 -4.78 -4.50
CA ASP A 25 11.82 -5.81 -4.31
C ASP A 25 12.54 -5.66 -2.96
N GLU A 26 12.78 -4.44 -2.50
CA GLU A 26 13.37 -4.19 -1.17
C GLU A 26 12.43 -4.60 -0.04
N ILE A 27 11.12 -4.32 -0.15
CA ILE A 27 10.12 -4.83 0.81
C ILE A 27 10.23 -6.36 0.94
N LYS A 28 10.24 -7.07 -0.18
CA LYS A 28 10.37 -8.53 -0.20
C LYS A 28 11.65 -8.99 0.50
N LYS A 29 12.78 -8.36 0.17
CA LYS A 29 14.09 -8.68 0.75
C LYS A 29 14.08 -8.51 2.26
N ILE A 30 13.61 -7.35 2.78
CA ILE A 30 13.54 -7.07 4.22
C ILE A 30 12.70 -8.13 4.92
N LEU A 31 11.53 -8.50 4.38
CA LEU A 31 10.63 -9.46 4.99
C LEU A 31 11.20 -10.88 4.98
N ILE A 32 11.90 -11.28 3.92
CA ILE A 32 12.59 -12.58 3.83
C ILE A 32 13.74 -12.65 4.84
N GLU A 33 14.56 -11.58 4.95
CA GLU A 33 15.63 -11.49 5.96
C GLU A 33 15.09 -11.65 7.38
N ASN A 34 13.85 -11.22 7.62
CA ASN A 34 13.14 -11.38 8.90
C ASN A 34 12.30 -12.67 8.98
N LYS A 35 12.61 -13.69 8.16
CA LYS A 35 12.00 -15.03 8.18
C LYS A 35 10.47 -15.01 8.07
N SER A 36 9.92 -14.05 7.35
CA SER A 36 8.49 -13.95 7.08
C SER A 36 8.11 -14.78 5.85
N GLU A 37 6.90 -15.32 5.85
CA GLU A 37 6.29 -15.91 4.67
C GLU A 37 5.72 -14.81 3.78
N ILE A 38 5.97 -14.86 2.47
CA ILE A 38 5.47 -13.85 1.54
C ILE A 38 4.73 -14.47 0.36
N LYS A 39 3.65 -13.82 -0.06
CA LYS A 39 3.03 -13.98 -1.38
C LYS A 39 3.03 -12.64 -2.09
N THR A 40 3.08 -12.66 -3.41
CA THR A 40 3.14 -11.43 -4.19
C THR A 40 2.17 -11.45 -5.36
N THR A 41 1.79 -10.24 -5.82
CA THR A 41 1.09 -10.01 -7.09
C THR A 41 1.65 -8.76 -7.74
N VAL A 42 1.97 -8.87 -9.04
CA VAL A 42 2.24 -7.73 -9.91
C VAL A 42 1.02 -7.57 -10.80
N ILE A 43 0.18 -6.58 -10.52
CA ILE A 43 -1.15 -6.45 -11.15
C ILE A 43 -1.04 -6.40 -12.67
N GLU A 44 -0.02 -5.72 -13.20
CA GLU A 44 0.18 -5.58 -14.65
C GLU A 44 0.47 -6.91 -15.37
N GLN A 45 0.94 -7.92 -14.65
CA GLN A 45 1.18 -9.26 -15.19
C GLN A 45 -0.08 -10.13 -15.24
N GLY A 46 -1.20 -9.59 -14.74
CA GLY A 46 -2.45 -10.33 -14.61
C GLY A 46 -2.58 -11.05 -13.27
N TYR A 47 -3.79 -11.42 -12.92
CA TYR A 47 -4.13 -12.12 -11.68
C TYR A 47 -5.38 -12.96 -11.86
N ASN A 48 -5.50 -14.00 -11.06
CA ASN A 48 -6.74 -14.78 -10.91
C ASN A 48 -7.46 -14.28 -9.65
N ILE A 49 -8.73 -13.91 -9.77
CA ILE A 49 -9.49 -13.28 -8.70
C ILE A 49 -9.61 -14.19 -7.45
N ASP A 50 -9.91 -15.46 -7.65
CA ASP A 50 -10.11 -16.39 -6.53
C ASP A 50 -8.78 -16.67 -5.80
N ASP A 51 -7.67 -16.67 -6.51
CA ASP A 51 -6.34 -16.83 -5.90
C ASP A 51 -5.92 -15.57 -5.14
N GLU A 52 -6.28 -14.38 -5.64
CA GLU A 52 -6.07 -13.13 -4.88
C GLU A 52 -6.86 -13.12 -3.58
N ILE A 53 -8.14 -13.51 -3.61
CA ILE A 53 -8.98 -13.63 -2.40
C ILE A 53 -8.33 -14.58 -1.37
N LYS A 54 -7.81 -15.72 -1.82
CA LYS A 54 -7.08 -16.67 -0.96
C LYS A 54 -5.81 -16.05 -0.35
N LYS A 55 -5.07 -15.22 -1.12
CA LYS A 55 -3.88 -14.52 -0.62
C LYS A 55 -4.24 -13.50 0.47
N TYR A 56 -5.30 -12.71 0.30
CA TYR A 56 -5.79 -11.80 1.34
C TYR A 56 -6.21 -12.54 2.60
N LYS A 57 -6.96 -13.64 2.48
CA LYS A 57 -7.38 -14.45 3.62
C LYS A 57 -6.21 -15.11 4.35
N TRP A 58 -5.16 -15.48 3.62
CA TRP A 58 -3.97 -16.09 4.18
C TRP A 58 -3.05 -15.09 4.89
N ALA A 59 -2.93 -13.86 4.40
CA ALA A 59 -2.00 -12.88 4.94
C ALA A 59 -2.46 -12.33 6.30
N ASP A 60 -1.48 -11.99 7.15
CA ASP A 60 -1.68 -11.19 8.36
C ASP A 60 -1.64 -9.69 8.01
N ILE A 61 -0.73 -9.33 7.08
CA ILE A 61 -0.50 -7.96 6.63
C ILE A 61 -0.47 -7.92 5.10
N VAL A 62 -1.17 -6.93 4.53
CA VAL A 62 -1.17 -6.63 3.09
C VAL A 62 -0.39 -5.34 2.85
N ILE A 63 0.61 -5.37 1.96
CA ILE A 63 1.39 -4.18 1.59
C ILE A 63 1.09 -3.82 0.13
N PHE A 64 0.66 -2.59 -0.08
CA PHE A 64 0.35 -2.03 -1.39
C PHE A 64 1.49 -1.11 -1.82
N GLN A 65 2.31 -1.55 -2.78
CA GLN A 65 3.35 -0.71 -3.39
C GLN A 65 2.81 -0.08 -4.67
N ALA A 66 2.69 1.24 -4.72
CA ALA A 66 2.19 1.95 -5.89
C ALA A 66 2.72 3.39 -6.00
N PRO A 67 2.78 3.98 -7.20
CA PRO A 67 2.96 5.42 -7.33
C PRO A 67 1.64 6.15 -7.07
N ILE A 68 1.73 7.41 -6.67
CA ILE A 68 0.60 8.35 -6.73
C ILE A 68 0.50 8.91 -8.15
N ASN A 69 -0.60 8.62 -8.81
CA ASN A 69 -0.97 9.18 -10.11
C ASN A 69 -2.24 10.00 -9.95
N TRP A 70 -2.18 11.31 -10.27
CA TRP A 70 -3.32 12.20 -10.17
C TRP A 70 -4.04 12.11 -8.81
N PHE A 71 -3.23 12.24 -7.73
CA PHE A 71 -3.69 12.26 -6.33
C PHE A 71 -4.29 10.94 -5.83
N SER A 72 -4.11 9.83 -6.57
CA SER A 72 -4.59 8.50 -6.20
C SER A 72 -3.64 7.42 -6.73
N VAL A 73 -4.02 6.17 -6.62
CA VAL A 73 -3.27 5.05 -7.22
C VAL A 73 -3.57 4.92 -8.72
N PRO A 74 -2.70 4.25 -9.51
CA PRO A 74 -2.98 3.98 -10.93
C PRO A 74 -4.31 3.27 -11.14
N TRP A 75 -4.98 3.56 -12.27
CA TRP A 75 -6.28 2.97 -12.63
C TRP A 75 -6.29 1.44 -12.56
N ILE A 76 -5.17 0.79 -12.91
CA ILE A 76 -5.04 -0.66 -12.87
C ILE A 76 -5.18 -1.20 -11.45
N MET A 77 -4.70 -0.46 -10.45
CA MET A 77 -4.83 -0.83 -9.06
C MET A 77 -6.27 -0.59 -8.55
N LYS A 78 -6.92 0.48 -9.02
CA LYS A 78 -8.34 0.70 -8.71
C LYS A 78 -9.19 -0.43 -9.32
N LYS A 79 -8.93 -0.79 -10.59
CA LYS A 79 -9.59 -1.93 -11.23
C LYS A 79 -9.40 -3.23 -10.43
N TYR A 80 -8.18 -3.48 -9.95
CA TYR A 80 -7.87 -4.64 -9.12
C TYR A 80 -8.75 -4.69 -7.86
N PHE A 81 -8.91 -3.58 -7.15
CA PHE A 81 -9.81 -3.52 -6.00
C PHE A 81 -11.27 -3.78 -6.40
N ASP A 82 -11.74 -3.22 -7.49
CA ASP A 82 -13.11 -3.42 -7.98
C ASP A 82 -13.38 -4.88 -8.38
N ASP A 83 -12.39 -5.58 -8.92
CA ASP A 83 -12.52 -6.98 -9.30
C ASP A 83 -12.59 -7.94 -8.10
N ILE A 84 -11.80 -7.68 -7.05
CA ILE A 84 -11.59 -8.65 -5.98
C ILE A 84 -12.38 -8.37 -4.70
N TYR A 85 -12.78 -7.12 -4.42
CA TYR A 85 -13.51 -6.78 -3.18
C TYR A 85 -14.98 -7.13 -3.30
N ARG A 86 -15.27 -8.44 -3.17
CA ARG A 86 -16.61 -9.01 -3.36
C ARG A 86 -17.36 -9.12 -2.05
N TYR A 87 -18.67 -8.96 -2.14
CA TYR A 87 -19.60 -9.27 -1.06
C TYR A 87 -19.47 -10.74 -0.64
N GLY A 88 -19.51 -11.01 0.66
CA GLY A 88 -19.34 -12.34 1.23
C GLY A 88 -17.86 -12.79 1.37
N GLU A 89 -16.92 -12.09 0.73
CA GLU A 89 -15.50 -12.40 0.80
C GLU A 89 -14.70 -11.35 1.60
N PHE A 90 -14.96 -10.07 1.35
CA PHE A 90 -14.28 -8.93 1.98
C PHE A 90 -15.19 -8.16 2.93
N TYR A 91 -16.47 -8.14 2.65
CA TYR A 91 -17.47 -7.45 3.46
C TYR A 91 -18.84 -8.14 3.36
N SER A 92 -19.68 -7.87 4.33
CA SER A 92 -21.08 -8.37 4.38
C SER A 92 -22.01 -7.27 4.87
N GLY A 93 -23.32 -7.57 4.94
CA GLY A 93 -24.30 -6.67 5.52
C GLY A 93 -24.01 -6.40 7.01
N SER A 94 -24.27 -5.16 7.45
CA SER A 94 -24.16 -4.76 8.84
C SER A 94 -25.19 -3.67 9.14
N ILE A 95 -25.64 -3.57 10.39
CA ILE A 95 -26.57 -2.51 10.84
C ILE A 95 -25.95 -1.13 10.71
N ALA A 96 -24.64 -1.00 11.02
CA ALA A 96 -23.91 0.25 10.90
C ALA A 96 -23.04 0.25 9.64
N TYR A 97 -23.10 1.31 8.84
CA TYR A 97 -22.29 1.45 7.62
C TYR A 97 -20.79 1.28 7.94
N GLY A 98 -20.11 0.46 7.13
CA GLY A 98 -18.66 0.20 7.27
C GLY A 98 -18.27 -0.74 8.41
N LYS A 99 -19.24 -1.42 9.05
CA LYS A 99 -18.98 -2.39 10.13
C LYS A 99 -19.09 -3.85 9.69
N GLY A 100 -19.31 -4.10 8.41
CA GLY A 100 -19.46 -5.45 7.84
C GLY A 100 -18.17 -6.05 7.27
N GLY A 101 -16.99 -5.51 7.60
CA GLY A 101 -15.72 -6.03 7.10
C GLY A 101 -15.42 -7.46 7.60
N LEU A 102 -14.93 -8.32 6.70
CA LEU A 102 -14.68 -9.74 6.99
C LEU A 102 -13.19 -10.05 7.20
N LEU A 103 -12.29 -9.07 7.00
CA LEU A 103 -10.85 -9.22 7.19
C LEU A 103 -10.37 -8.65 8.53
N ASN A 104 -11.22 -8.71 9.56
CA ASN A 104 -10.89 -8.22 10.90
C ASN A 104 -9.65 -8.93 11.48
N GLY A 105 -8.84 -8.19 12.23
CA GLY A 105 -7.58 -8.68 12.79
C GLY A 105 -6.41 -8.62 11.82
N LYS A 106 -6.65 -8.33 10.53
CA LYS A 106 -5.59 -8.13 9.54
C LYS A 106 -5.24 -6.65 9.43
N ARG A 107 -4.02 -6.37 8.94
CA ARG A 107 -3.52 -5.01 8.80
C ARG A 107 -3.10 -4.72 7.35
N TYR A 108 -2.98 -3.47 7.01
CA TYR A 108 -2.43 -3.07 5.72
C TYR A 108 -1.50 -1.87 5.83
N MET A 109 -0.58 -1.76 4.87
CA MET A 109 0.31 -0.62 4.69
C MET A 109 0.31 -0.17 3.23
N TYR A 110 0.21 1.12 3.00
CA TYR A 110 0.57 1.70 1.72
C TYR A 110 2.06 2.05 1.72
N SER A 111 2.74 1.68 0.63
CA SER A 111 4.11 2.08 0.31
C SER A 111 4.05 2.83 -1.01
N LEU A 112 4.25 4.14 -0.96
CA LEU A 112 3.95 5.03 -2.07
C LEU A 112 5.19 5.74 -2.60
N THR A 113 5.12 6.17 -3.85
CA THR A 113 6.05 7.13 -4.44
C THR A 113 5.26 8.32 -4.96
N CYS A 114 5.71 9.54 -4.73
CA CYS A 114 5.04 10.74 -5.22
C CYS A 114 6.02 11.83 -5.64
N ASN A 115 5.55 12.74 -6.48
CA ASN A 115 6.37 13.86 -6.97
C ASN A 115 6.45 15.05 -6.01
N PRO A 116 5.40 15.41 -5.25
CA PRO A 116 5.53 16.46 -4.23
C PRO A 116 6.63 16.12 -3.23
N LYS A 117 7.23 17.16 -2.65
CA LYS A 117 8.19 17.03 -1.55
C LYS A 117 7.45 16.73 -0.23
N SER A 118 8.16 16.20 0.76
CA SER A 118 7.55 15.97 2.08
C SER A 118 7.06 17.25 2.74
N GLU A 119 7.74 18.36 2.54
CA GLU A 119 7.41 19.69 3.07
C GLU A 119 6.20 20.36 2.40
N ASP A 120 5.72 19.84 1.26
CA ASP A 120 4.49 20.28 0.62
C ASP A 120 3.25 19.81 1.39
N PHE A 121 3.38 18.70 2.14
CA PHE A 121 2.35 18.18 3.03
C PHE A 121 2.47 18.82 4.43
N ASP A 122 1.39 18.77 5.20
CA ASP A 122 1.30 19.34 6.55
C ASP A 122 1.65 20.85 6.61
N ASN A 123 1.68 21.53 5.45
CA ASN A 123 1.97 22.94 5.28
C ASN A 123 0.67 23.70 4.94
N PRO A 124 0.12 24.51 5.86
CA PRO A 124 -1.12 25.24 5.62
C PRO A 124 -1.08 26.22 4.44
N GLU A 125 0.11 26.76 4.12
CA GLU A 125 0.30 27.70 3.01
C GLU A 125 0.62 26.99 1.68
N GLY A 126 0.76 25.65 1.71
CA GLY A 126 1.10 24.84 0.53
C GLY A 126 -0.14 24.41 -0.26
N PHE A 127 0.12 23.77 -1.40
CA PHE A 127 -0.92 23.26 -2.30
C PHE A 127 -1.90 22.30 -1.62
N PHE A 128 -1.45 21.54 -0.64
CA PHE A 128 -2.28 20.59 0.09
C PHE A 128 -2.99 21.17 1.32
N GLU A 129 -2.91 22.50 1.54
CA GLU A 129 -3.67 23.21 2.57
C GLU A 129 -3.53 22.58 3.99
N GLY A 130 -2.32 22.17 4.34
CA GLY A 130 -2.03 21.50 5.62
C GLY A 130 -2.45 20.03 5.69
N LYS A 131 -2.86 19.44 4.56
CA LYS A 131 -3.21 18.02 4.52
C LYS A 131 -1.95 17.14 4.46
N SER A 132 -2.01 16.03 5.19
CA SER A 132 -0.97 15.00 5.19
C SER A 132 -1.08 14.06 3.98
N ILE A 133 -0.09 13.18 3.79
CA ILE A 133 -0.19 12.10 2.82
C ILE A 133 -1.35 11.13 3.14
N GLU A 134 -1.66 10.92 4.42
CA GLU A 134 -2.78 10.08 4.85
C GLU A 134 -4.13 10.70 4.47
N ASP A 135 -4.25 12.04 4.55
CA ASP A 135 -5.44 12.76 4.10
C ASP A 135 -5.62 12.67 2.60
N LEU A 136 -4.53 12.76 1.82
CA LEU A 136 -4.57 12.63 0.37
C LEU A 136 -5.16 11.28 -0.05
N ILE A 137 -4.83 10.21 0.67
CA ILE A 137 -5.28 8.85 0.35
C ILE A 137 -6.43 8.36 1.23
N VAL A 138 -7.18 9.26 1.87
CA VAL A 138 -8.26 8.89 2.80
C VAL A 138 -9.29 7.93 2.17
N ALA A 139 -9.62 8.08 0.89
CA ALA A 139 -10.53 7.17 0.18
C ALA A 139 -9.97 5.74 0.11
N LEU A 140 -8.66 5.60 -0.11
CA LEU A 140 -7.99 4.29 -0.13
C LEU A 140 -7.99 3.65 1.27
N HIS A 141 -7.78 4.46 2.32
CA HIS A 141 -7.88 3.98 3.70
C HIS A 141 -9.30 3.52 4.03
N LYS A 142 -10.31 4.29 3.65
CA LYS A 142 -11.72 3.92 3.91
C LYS A 142 -12.13 2.63 3.21
N MET A 143 -11.62 2.40 2.00
CA MET A 143 -11.85 1.16 1.27
C MET A 143 -11.29 -0.07 2.02
N GLN A 144 -10.05 0.01 2.55
CA GLN A 144 -9.46 -1.08 3.34
C GLN A 144 -10.20 -1.29 4.66
N GLN A 145 -10.51 -0.20 5.36
CA GLN A 145 -11.25 -0.23 6.63
C GLN A 145 -12.67 -0.78 6.44
N PHE A 146 -13.32 -0.50 5.31
CA PHE A 146 -14.61 -1.08 4.96
C PHE A 146 -14.56 -2.61 4.87
N CYS A 147 -13.42 -3.14 4.42
CA CYS A 147 -13.15 -4.59 4.39
C CYS A 147 -12.72 -5.17 5.75
N GLY A 148 -12.54 -4.33 6.78
CA GLY A 148 -12.16 -4.75 8.13
C GLY A 148 -10.66 -4.73 8.43
N LEU A 149 -9.82 -4.28 7.49
CA LEU A 149 -8.38 -4.16 7.72
C LEU A 149 -8.04 -2.90 8.54
N SER A 150 -7.04 -3.00 9.41
CA SER A 150 -6.53 -1.88 10.20
C SER A 150 -5.26 -1.27 9.58
N PRO A 151 -5.12 0.06 9.55
CA PRO A 151 -3.98 0.71 8.92
C PRO A 151 -2.69 0.54 9.73
N ILE A 152 -1.58 0.43 9.01
CA ILE A 152 -0.23 0.72 9.46
C ILE A 152 0.15 2.05 8.82
N LYS A 153 1.00 2.84 9.46
CA LYS A 153 1.47 4.13 8.93
C LYS A 153 1.97 3.97 7.50
N THR A 154 1.54 4.85 6.61
CA THR A 154 1.96 4.86 5.21
C THR A 154 3.44 5.22 5.09
N PHE A 155 4.18 4.50 4.25
CA PHE A 155 5.48 4.93 3.76
C PHE A 155 5.29 5.72 2.46
N CYS A 156 6.02 6.82 2.29
CA CYS A 156 6.08 7.54 1.03
C CYS A 156 7.52 7.98 0.71
N ALA A 157 7.96 7.68 -0.51
CA ALA A 157 9.13 8.28 -1.11
C ALA A 157 8.69 9.53 -1.87
N TYR A 158 9.18 10.69 -1.46
CA TYR A 158 8.80 12.01 -1.97
C TYR A 158 9.81 12.52 -3.01
N ASP A 159 9.43 13.52 -3.82
CA ASP A 159 10.27 14.21 -4.83
C ASP A 159 10.98 13.25 -5.80
N VAL A 160 10.26 12.18 -6.20
CA VAL A 160 10.85 11.05 -6.94
C VAL A 160 11.15 11.36 -8.41
N VAL A 161 10.71 12.50 -8.92
CA VAL A 161 10.90 12.91 -10.32
C VAL A 161 12.02 13.94 -10.45
N HIS A 162 12.05 14.93 -9.56
CA HIS A 162 13.00 16.05 -9.68
C HIS A 162 14.33 15.76 -8.99
N ASN A 163 14.32 15.21 -7.76
CA ASN A 163 15.52 14.93 -6.99
C ASN A 163 15.46 13.51 -6.37
N PRO A 164 15.46 12.44 -7.18
CA PRO A 164 15.38 11.08 -6.66
C PRO A 164 16.65 10.69 -5.89
N ASP A 165 16.50 10.34 -4.60
CA ASP A 165 17.54 9.78 -3.75
C ASP A 165 17.24 8.31 -3.39
N ILE A 166 17.63 7.40 -4.27
CA ILE A 166 17.33 5.98 -4.12
C ILE A 166 17.92 5.39 -2.82
N PRO A 167 19.20 5.65 -2.46
CA PRO A 167 19.79 5.19 -1.20
C PRO A 167 19.01 5.65 0.02
N PHE A 168 18.59 6.90 0.03
CA PHE A 168 17.77 7.45 1.13
C PHE A 168 16.40 6.77 1.21
N TYR A 169 15.72 6.57 0.09
CA TYR A 169 14.41 5.90 0.10
C TYR A 169 14.50 4.46 0.61
N LEU A 170 15.51 3.69 0.20
CA LEU A 170 15.72 2.31 0.66
C LEU A 170 16.01 2.25 2.16
N LYS A 171 16.88 3.14 2.65
CA LYS A 171 17.17 3.24 4.09
C LYS A 171 15.93 3.62 4.89
N SER A 172 15.17 4.61 4.41
CA SER A 172 13.94 5.08 5.05
C SER A 172 12.86 4.01 5.06
N LEU A 173 12.67 3.28 3.95
CA LEU A 173 11.75 2.16 3.86
C LEU A 173 12.11 1.04 4.85
N LYS A 174 13.39 0.67 4.93
CA LYS A 174 13.86 -0.35 5.89
C LYS A 174 13.57 0.06 7.34
N ASN A 175 13.87 1.30 7.69
CA ASN A 175 13.58 1.84 9.03
C ASN A 175 12.07 1.84 9.30
N HIS A 176 11.26 2.24 8.31
CA HIS A 176 9.80 2.29 8.42
C HIS A 176 9.20 0.88 8.65
N ILE A 177 9.63 -0.10 7.86
CA ILE A 177 9.18 -1.50 8.03
C ILE A 177 9.57 -2.04 9.39
N ASN A 178 10.80 -1.82 9.82
CA ASN A 178 11.25 -2.27 11.14
C ASN A 178 10.41 -1.63 12.27
N THR A 179 10.17 -0.32 12.19
CA THR A 179 9.47 0.42 13.24
C THR A 179 7.98 0.11 13.31
N TYR A 180 7.29 0.11 12.18
CA TYR A 180 5.82 0.11 12.15
C TYR A 180 5.20 -1.23 11.75
N VAL A 181 5.99 -2.14 11.13
CA VAL A 181 5.49 -3.41 10.64
C VAL A 181 5.98 -4.56 11.51
N LEU A 182 7.30 -4.66 11.74
CA LEU A 182 7.91 -5.81 12.41
C LEU A 182 7.90 -5.69 13.94
N ASN A 183 8.17 -4.50 14.50
CA ASN A 183 8.26 -4.31 15.97
C ASN A 183 6.89 -4.26 16.67
N THR A 184 5.78 -4.13 15.97
CA THR A 184 4.44 -4.04 16.59
C THR A 184 3.91 -5.37 17.15
N TYR A 185 4.68 -6.44 17.08
CA TYR A 185 4.32 -7.77 17.61
C TYR A 185 5.25 -8.26 18.74
N ILE A 186 6.11 -7.39 19.27
CA ILE A 186 7.02 -7.74 20.38
C ILE A 186 6.45 -7.30 21.75
N SER A 187 5.22 -6.77 21.77
CA SER A 187 4.51 -6.37 22.99
C SER A 187 3.33 -7.27 23.27
#